data_9c388872573ee1f5f0a8b64f71cdae40
#
_entry.id   9c388872573ee1f5f0a8b64f71cdae40
#
_cell.length_a   1.000
_cell.length_b   1.000
_cell.length_c   1.000
_cell.angle_alpha   90.00
_cell.angle_beta   90.00
_cell.angle_gamma   90.00
#
_symmetry.space_group_name_H-M   'P 1'
#
loop_
_entity.id
_entity.type
_entity.pdbx_description
1 polymer ?
#
loop_
_entity_poly.entity_id
_entity_poly.type
_entity_poly.pdbx_seq_one_letter_code
_entity_poly.pdbx_strand_id
1 'polypeptide(L)'
;MSPGIIVGKPYDLPFEEHFKGGRLDNSMWFIEEKGSEESTFSLMRGFSADGDGGCAGYVSASAKDAALLGSGKILLKGAANPTLVSSTKSTLTDANGKVVVYIRKPDLSEKQLCVVDYSKLDNSAKDWRTTSVTIPAEYTSLPYVMFTFVTSAAEGESVYFDVFTVDGKRIAKGVKSLDGIARGFYIVNGKKVVRK
;
A
#
# COMPACT_ATOMS: atom_id res chain seq x y z
N MET A 1 -14.67 -13.26 13.55
CA MET A 1 -15.18 -13.31 12.15
C MET A 1 -14.22 -14.13 11.31
N SER A 2 -14.72 -14.95 10.39
CA SER A 2 -13.83 -15.63 9.43
C SER A 2 -13.20 -14.58 8.54
N PRO A 3 -11.87 -14.64 8.27
CA PRO A 3 -11.24 -13.71 7.35
C PRO A 3 -11.95 -13.81 6.01
N GLY A 4 -12.35 -12.66 5.47
CA GLY A 4 -13.05 -12.60 4.19
C GLY A 4 -12.24 -13.32 3.10
N ILE A 5 -12.84 -14.25 2.40
CA ILE A 5 -12.20 -14.91 1.25
C ILE A 5 -12.20 -13.90 0.11
N ILE A 6 -11.02 -13.39 -0.22
CA ILE A 6 -10.86 -12.52 -1.38
C ILE A 6 -10.98 -13.39 -2.63
N VAL A 7 -12.10 -13.26 -3.33
CA VAL A 7 -12.38 -13.95 -4.59
C VAL A 7 -11.80 -13.15 -5.73
N GLY A 8 -11.38 -13.80 -6.79
CA GLY A 8 -10.91 -13.16 -8.01
C GLY A 8 -9.47 -13.52 -8.37
N LYS A 9 -9.10 -13.15 -9.58
CA LYS A 9 -7.72 -13.35 -10.07
C LYS A 9 -6.78 -12.32 -9.48
N PRO A 10 -5.51 -12.67 -9.25
CA PRO A 10 -4.51 -11.69 -8.87
C PRO A 10 -4.34 -10.60 -9.94
N TYR A 11 -4.09 -9.37 -9.49
CA TYR A 11 -3.69 -8.26 -10.36
C TYR A 11 -2.24 -8.43 -10.80
N ASP A 12 -1.99 -8.11 -12.05
CA ASP A 12 -0.64 -8.02 -12.60
C ASP A 12 0.05 -6.70 -12.16
N LEU A 13 1.37 -6.66 -12.27
CA LEU A 13 2.14 -5.43 -12.09
C LEU A 13 2.23 -4.61 -13.40
N PRO A 14 2.28 -3.28 -13.31
CA PRO A 14 2.17 -2.48 -12.09
C PRO A 14 0.75 -2.50 -11.53
N PHE A 15 0.63 -2.57 -10.20
CA PHE A 15 -0.64 -2.41 -9.51
C PHE A 15 -0.71 -1.01 -8.91
N GLU A 16 -1.81 -0.31 -9.12
CA GLU A 16 -2.03 1.05 -8.65
C GLU A 16 -3.44 1.20 -8.08
N GLU A 17 -3.55 1.91 -6.96
CA GLU A 17 -4.81 2.35 -6.36
C GLU A 17 -4.65 3.80 -5.92
N HIS A 18 -5.52 4.67 -6.36
CA HIS A 18 -5.49 6.10 -6.09
C HIS A 18 -6.71 6.58 -5.29
N PHE A 19 -7.67 5.71 -4.98
CA PHE A 19 -8.92 6.05 -4.29
C PHE A 19 -9.68 7.24 -4.92
N LYS A 20 -9.54 7.43 -6.22
CA LYS A 20 -9.97 8.60 -6.98
C LYS A 20 -11.40 9.04 -6.70
N GLY A 21 -11.56 10.29 -6.30
CA GLY A 21 -12.87 10.85 -5.94
C GLY A 21 -13.56 10.10 -4.80
N GLY A 22 -12.82 9.47 -3.89
CA GLY A 22 -13.34 8.66 -2.80
C GLY A 22 -13.98 7.36 -3.25
N ARG A 23 -13.42 6.71 -4.24
CA ARG A 23 -13.82 5.39 -4.76
C ARG A 23 -12.62 4.47 -4.84
N LEU A 24 -12.86 3.16 -4.83
CA LEU A 24 -11.82 2.18 -5.14
C LEU A 24 -11.65 2.09 -6.66
N ASP A 25 -10.43 2.23 -7.15
CA ASP A 25 -10.07 1.95 -8.54
C ASP A 25 -10.01 0.43 -8.78
N ASN A 26 -9.68 -0.32 -7.72
CA ASN A 26 -9.68 -1.76 -7.69
C ASN A 26 -10.69 -2.29 -6.67
N SER A 27 -11.53 -3.24 -7.07
CA SER A 27 -12.68 -3.72 -6.29
C SER A 27 -12.34 -4.73 -5.19
N MET A 28 -11.07 -5.08 -5.00
CA MET A 28 -10.66 -6.20 -4.16
C MET A 28 -10.12 -5.80 -2.78
N TRP A 29 -10.30 -4.55 -2.36
CA TRP A 29 -9.94 -4.09 -1.03
C TRP A 29 -10.90 -4.61 0.02
N PHE A 30 -10.39 -4.84 1.23
CA PHE A 30 -11.19 -5.25 2.38
C PHE A 30 -10.77 -4.48 3.64
N ILE A 31 -11.68 -4.40 4.59
CA ILE A 31 -11.49 -3.73 5.87
C ILE A 31 -11.81 -4.74 6.96
N GLU A 32 -10.96 -4.78 8.01
CA GLU A 32 -11.20 -5.55 9.23
C GLU A 32 -11.01 -4.63 10.44
N GLU A 33 -12.01 -4.49 11.27
CA GLU A 33 -11.93 -3.75 12.54
C GLU A 33 -11.31 -4.65 13.62
N LYS A 34 -10.47 -4.04 14.46
CA LYS A 34 -9.86 -4.67 15.65
C LYS A 34 -10.19 -3.82 16.86
N GLY A 35 -11.41 -3.97 17.37
CA GLY A 35 -11.98 -3.17 18.47
C GLY A 35 -13.39 -2.73 18.17
N SER A 36 -13.70 -1.44 18.38
CA SER A 36 -15.00 -0.86 18.05
C SER A 36 -15.20 -0.74 16.53
N GLU A 37 -16.43 -0.97 16.07
CA GLU A 37 -16.84 -0.74 14.67
C GLU A 37 -16.80 0.76 14.29
N GLU A 38 -16.72 1.65 15.28
CA GLU A 38 -16.57 3.09 15.07
C GLU A 38 -15.14 3.46 14.62
N SER A 39 -14.16 2.60 14.93
CA SER A 39 -12.75 2.75 14.53
C SER A 39 -12.49 1.97 13.24
N THR A 40 -12.87 2.53 12.10
CA THR A 40 -12.80 1.84 10.81
C THR A 40 -12.25 2.72 9.70
N PHE A 41 -11.97 2.11 8.55
CA PHE A 41 -11.63 2.82 7.33
C PHE A 41 -12.89 3.22 6.56
N SER A 42 -12.83 4.39 5.94
CA SER A 42 -13.80 4.86 4.96
C SER A 42 -13.13 5.52 3.78
N LEU A 43 -13.81 5.52 2.63
CA LEU A 43 -13.36 6.27 1.47
C LEU A 43 -13.78 7.73 1.60
N MET A 44 -12.84 8.63 1.41
CA MET A 44 -12.99 10.06 1.65
C MET A 44 -12.85 10.85 0.35
N ARG A 45 -13.54 12.00 0.30
CA ARG A 45 -13.48 12.96 -0.81
C ARG A 45 -12.92 14.28 -0.33
N GLY A 46 -12.40 15.06 -1.26
CA GLY A 46 -12.03 16.45 -1.05
C GLY A 46 -10.54 16.68 -0.85
N PHE A 47 -9.73 15.64 -0.65
CA PHE A 47 -8.26 15.77 -0.64
C PHE A 47 -7.59 14.44 -0.99
N SER A 48 -6.38 14.53 -1.53
CA SER A 48 -5.57 13.41 -1.99
C SER A 48 -4.10 13.80 -2.02
N ALA A 49 -3.22 12.82 -2.16
CA ALA A 49 -1.79 13.06 -2.31
C ALA A 49 -1.42 13.51 -3.74
N ASP A 50 -2.13 13.01 -4.73
CA ASP A 50 -1.89 13.27 -6.16
C ASP A 50 -2.80 14.33 -6.79
N GLY A 51 -3.74 14.88 -6.03
CA GLY A 51 -4.64 15.93 -6.48
C GLY A 51 -5.92 15.41 -7.15
N ASP A 52 -6.19 14.12 -7.14
CA ASP A 52 -7.38 13.51 -7.77
C ASP A 52 -8.66 13.57 -6.91
N GLY A 53 -8.52 14.00 -5.65
CA GLY A 53 -9.62 14.30 -4.74
C GLY A 53 -10.20 13.10 -4.00
N GLY A 54 -9.43 12.04 -3.79
CA GLY A 54 -9.85 10.88 -3.01
C GLY A 54 -8.73 10.28 -2.15
N CYS A 55 -9.11 9.62 -1.06
CA CYS A 55 -8.20 8.82 -0.23
C CYS A 55 -8.99 7.82 0.62
N ALA A 56 -8.31 6.88 1.27
CA ALA A 56 -8.84 6.06 2.34
C ALA A 56 -8.47 6.68 3.69
N GLY A 57 -9.45 6.85 4.59
CA GLY A 57 -9.24 7.45 5.91
C GLY A 57 -9.63 6.51 7.03
N TYR A 58 -8.79 6.41 8.04
CA TYR A 58 -9.06 5.79 9.33
C TYR A 58 -9.32 6.88 10.36
N VAL A 59 -10.39 6.73 11.14
CA VAL A 59 -10.69 7.59 12.30
C VAL A 59 -10.76 6.70 13.53
N SER A 60 -10.03 7.09 14.57
CA SER A 60 -9.98 6.34 15.83
C SER A 60 -11.03 6.81 16.79
N ALA A 61 -11.92 5.92 17.24
CA ALA A 61 -12.86 6.17 18.33
C ALA A 61 -12.26 5.88 19.70
N SER A 62 -11.16 5.11 19.78
CA SER A 62 -10.46 4.80 21.02
C SER A 62 -9.00 4.45 20.73
N ALA A 63 -8.10 4.89 21.61
CA ALA A 63 -6.67 4.56 21.51
C ALA A 63 -6.34 3.06 21.63
N LYS A 64 -7.32 2.23 22.00
CA LYS A 64 -7.19 0.77 22.06
C LYS A 64 -7.59 0.07 20.78
N ASP A 65 -8.23 0.79 19.89
CA ASP A 65 -8.73 0.25 18.63
C ASP A 65 -7.66 0.28 17.54
N ALA A 66 -7.88 -0.56 16.55
CA ALA A 66 -7.16 -0.55 15.30
C ALA A 66 -8.08 -1.02 14.17
N ALA A 67 -7.73 -0.69 12.95
CA ALA A 67 -8.36 -1.28 11.78
C ALA A 67 -7.30 -1.67 10.74
N LEU A 68 -7.66 -2.61 9.89
CA LEU A 68 -6.85 -3.11 8.82
C LEU A 68 -7.49 -2.74 7.48
N LEU A 69 -6.71 -2.09 6.62
CA LEU A 69 -7.02 -1.92 5.21
C LEU A 69 -6.19 -2.93 4.42
N GLY A 70 -6.83 -3.85 3.73
CA GLY A 70 -6.16 -4.91 2.97
C GLY A 70 -6.35 -4.76 1.47
N SER A 71 -5.26 -4.96 0.71
CA SER A 71 -5.30 -4.95 -0.76
C SER A 71 -5.90 -6.24 -1.31
N GLY A 72 -6.29 -6.23 -2.58
CA GLY A 72 -6.52 -7.43 -3.37
C GLY A 72 -5.27 -8.30 -3.54
N LYS A 73 -5.43 -9.42 -4.22
CA LYS A 73 -4.33 -10.32 -4.59
C LYS A 73 -3.46 -9.67 -5.65
N ILE A 74 -2.15 -9.66 -5.44
CA ILE A 74 -1.17 -9.05 -6.35
C ILE A 74 -0.15 -10.10 -6.76
N LEU A 75 0.10 -10.21 -8.07
CA LEU A 75 1.01 -11.18 -8.64
C LEU A 75 2.41 -10.58 -8.78
N LEU A 76 3.32 -11.01 -7.91
CA LEU A 76 4.72 -10.55 -7.96
C LEU A 76 5.62 -11.41 -8.86
N LYS A 77 5.07 -12.47 -9.47
CA LYS A 77 5.84 -13.43 -10.26
C LYS A 77 6.59 -12.75 -11.40
N GLY A 78 7.89 -12.97 -11.42
CA GLY A 78 8.78 -12.38 -12.43
C GLY A 78 9.18 -10.92 -12.18
N ALA A 79 8.71 -10.31 -11.10
CA ALA A 79 9.17 -8.99 -10.69
C ALA A 79 10.64 -9.03 -10.23
N ALA A 80 11.41 -8.03 -10.65
CA ALA A 80 12.77 -7.83 -10.17
C ALA A 80 12.75 -6.68 -9.15
N ASN A 81 13.03 -7.00 -7.88
CA ASN A 81 13.00 -6.04 -6.78
C ASN A 81 11.66 -5.28 -6.69
N PRO A 82 10.52 -6.00 -6.52
CA PRO A 82 9.23 -5.34 -6.42
C PRO A 82 9.24 -4.38 -5.22
N THR A 83 8.63 -3.23 -5.40
CA THR A 83 8.61 -2.16 -4.40
C THR A 83 7.16 -1.75 -4.16
N LEU A 84 6.78 -1.73 -2.89
CA LEU A 84 5.52 -1.13 -2.44
C LEU A 84 5.76 0.33 -2.12
N VAL A 85 4.94 1.20 -2.67
CA VAL A 85 4.94 2.64 -2.37
C VAL A 85 3.55 3.02 -1.88
N SER A 86 3.48 3.82 -0.83
CA SER A 86 2.22 4.39 -0.35
C SER A 86 2.43 5.80 0.19
N SER A 87 1.44 6.65 0.01
CA SER A 87 1.38 7.98 0.59
C SER A 87 0.48 7.96 1.82
N THR A 88 0.95 8.54 2.91
CA THR A 88 0.21 8.62 4.17
C THR A 88 0.22 10.04 4.71
N LYS A 89 -0.87 10.40 5.41
CA LYS A 89 -1.01 11.68 6.11
C LYS A 89 -1.70 11.43 7.45
N SER A 90 -1.33 12.18 8.45
CA SER A 90 -1.96 12.09 9.76
C SER A 90 -2.35 13.47 10.26
N THR A 91 -3.46 13.56 11.00
CA THR A 91 -3.83 14.77 11.75
C THR A 91 -3.19 14.78 13.14
N LEU A 92 -2.39 13.77 13.46
CA LEU A 92 -1.84 13.56 14.79
C LEU A 92 -1.02 14.76 15.25
N THR A 93 -1.36 15.26 16.41
CA THR A 93 -0.54 16.20 17.18
C THR A 93 0.31 15.46 18.22
N ASP A 94 -0.08 14.26 18.58
CA ASP A 94 0.63 13.37 19.50
C ASP A 94 0.88 12.01 18.85
N ALA A 95 2.03 11.55 19.09
CA ALA A 95 2.79 10.61 18.34
C ALA A 95 2.52 9.12 18.66
N ASN A 96 1.37 8.76 19.13
CA ASN A 96 1.04 7.37 19.50
C ASN A 96 0.45 6.54 18.35
N GLY A 97 0.14 7.18 17.22
CA GLY A 97 -0.37 6.49 16.05
C GLY A 97 0.73 5.79 15.25
N LYS A 98 0.41 4.65 14.70
CA LYS A 98 1.30 3.93 13.78
C LYS A 98 0.53 3.19 12.71
N VAL A 99 1.17 3.00 11.58
CA VAL A 99 0.75 2.06 10.56
C VAL A 99 1.80 0.96 10.47
N VAL A 100 1.38 -0.27 10.68
CA VAL A 100 2.22 -1.44 10.45
C VAL A 100 1.81 -2.07 9.13
N VAL A 101 2.75 -2.15 8.20
CA VAL A 101 2.54 -2.75 6.89
C VAL A 101 3.02 -4.19 6.91
N TYR A 102 2.12 -5.10 6.57
CA TYR A 102 2.43 -6.52 6.45
C TYR A 102 2.28 -6.98 5.01
N ILE A 103 3.03 -8.01 4.64
CA ILE A 103 2.76 -8.83 3.47
C ILE A 103 2.11 -10.14 3.93
N ARG A 104 0.95 -10.45 3.36
CA ARG A 104 0.14 -11.64 3.67
C ARG A 104 0.28 -12.64 2.53
N LYS A 105 0.56 -13.89 2.88
CA LYS A 105 0.67 -15.01 1.93
C LYS A 105 -0.70 -15.65 1.63
N PRO A 106 -0.77 -16.56 0.64
CA PRO A 106 -2.01 -17.31 0.35
C PRO A 106 -2.55 -18.14 1.52
N ASP A 107 -1.69 -18.60 2.42
CA ASP A 107 -2.05 -19.33 3.64
C ASP A 107 -2.50 -18.41 4.79
N LEU A 108 -2.65 -17.11 4.51
CA LEU A 108 -3.01 -16.03 5.44
C LEU A 108 -1.92 -15.70 6.49
N SER A 109 -0.77 -16.34 6.45
CA SER A 109 0.36 -15.93 7.29
C SER A 109 0.89 -14.56 6.86
N GLU A 110 1.31 -13.75 7.83
CA GLU A 110 1.76 -12.39 7.62
C GLU A 110 3.19 -12.18 8.11
N LYS A 111 3.92 -11.33 7.41
CA LYS A 111 5.22 -10.83 7.84
C LYS A 111 5.25 -9.31 7.75
N GLN A 112 5.69 -8.66 8.80
CA GLN A 112 5.86 -7.20 8.82
C GLN A 112 6.92 -6.79 7.78
N LEU A 113 6.58 -5.83 6.95
CA LEU A 113 7.48 -5.19 5.99
C LEU A 113 8.09 -3.91 6.56
N CYS A 114 7.26 -3.03 7.09
CA CYS A 114 7.72 -1.78 7.70
C CYS A 114 6.72 -1.24 8.70
N VAL A 115 7.13 -0.23 9.44
CA VAL A 115 6.29 0.58 10.32
C VAL A 115 6.42 2.03 9.87
N VAL A 116 5.30 2.68 9.62
CA VAL A 116 5.22 4.14 9.49
C VAL A 116 4.90 4.67 10.88
N ASP A 117 5.93 5.17 11.56
CA ASP A 117 5.83 5.67 12.94
C ASP A 117 5.64 7.21 12.88
N TYR A 118 4.43 7.66 13.21
CA TYR A 118 4.08 9.08 13.20
C TYR A 118 4.72 9.86 14.34
N SER A 119 5.21 9.17 15.40
CA SER A 119 5.92 9.82 16.51
C SER A 119 7.23 10.47 16.08
N LYS A 120 7.82 9.96 15.01
CA LYS A 120 9.06 10.46 14.44
C LYS A 120 8.84 11.42 13.27
N LEU A 121 7.59 11.69 12.94
CA LEU A 121 7.26 12.65 11.92
C LEU A 121 7.33 14.05 12.54
N ASP A 122 8.11 14.93 11.95
CA ASP A 122 8.11 16.34 12.27
C ASP A 122 6.66 16.87 12.20
N ASN A 123 6.13 17.37 13.32
CA ASN A 123 4.76 17.87 13.44
C ASN A 123 4.47 19.05 12.48
N SER A 124 5.49 19.64 11.86
CA SER A 124 5.35 20.62 10.77
C SER A 124 4.81 19.99 9.47
N ALA A 125 4.87 18.66 9.33
CA ALA A 125 4.46 17.98 8.11
C ALA A 125 2.95 17.68 8.12
N LYS A 126 2.16 18.72 7.94
CA LYS A 126 0.74 18.58 7.54
C LYS A 126 0.56 17.97 6.15
N ASP A 127 1.64 17.59 5.51
CA ASP A 127 1.67 17.12 4.13
C ASP A 127 1.73 15.60 4.04
N TRP A 128 1.36 15.11 2.88
CA TRP A 128 1.48 13.72 2.53
C TRP A 128 2.93 13.26 2.53
N ARG A 129 3.17 12.06 3.07
CA ARG A 129 4.49 11.42 3.07
C ARG A 129 4.46 10.12 2.30
N THR A 130 5.44 9.95 1.44
CA THR A 130 5.60 8.73 0.66
C THR A 130 6.56 7.79 1.37
N THR A 131 6.09 6.58 1.63
CA THR A 131 6.89 5.46 2.13
C THR A 131 7.12 4.48 1.01
N SER A 132 8.35 4.01 0.86
CA SER A 132 8.75 3.01 -0.12
C SER A 132 9.46 1.85 0.57
N VAL A 133 9.04 0.62 0.29
CA VAL A 133 9.65 -0.58 0.85
C VAL A 133 9.87 -1.63 -0.22
N THR A 134 11.08 -2.17 -0.31
CA THR A 134 11.39 -3.28 -1.22
C THR A 134 10.80 -4.57 -0.65
N ILE A 135 10.07 -5.28 -1.47
CA ILE A 135 9.46 -6.56 -1.13
C ILE A 135 10.52 -7.66 -1.26
N PRO A 136 10.74 -8.51 -0.24
CA PRO A 136 11.72 -9.57 -0.32
C PRO A 136 11.48 -10.54 -1.47
N ALA A 137 12.55 -10.99 -2.11
CA ALA A 137 12.50 -11.83 -3.32
C ALA A 137 11.76 -13.16 -3.11
N GLU A 138 11.71 -13.67 -1.89
CA GLU A 138 11.01 -14.91 -1.51
C GLU A 138 9.51 -14.89 -1.86
N TYR A 139 8.91 -13.68 -1.90
CA TYR A 139 7.48 -13.52 -2.22
C TYR A 139 7.19 -13.55 -3.73
N THR A 140 8.20 -13.38 -4.57
CA THR A 140 8.00 -13.37 -6.03
C THR A 140 7.73 -14.75 -6.63
N SER A 141 7.93 -15.82 -5.87
CA SER A 141 7.61 -17.20 -6.29
C SER A 141 6.18 -17.63 -5.92
N LEU A 142 5.48 -16.85 -5.09
CA LEU A 142 4.15 -17.18 -4.62
C LEU A 142 3.09 -16.95 -5.72
N PRO A 143 1.96 -17.68 -5.68
CA PRO A 143 0.85 -17.46 -6.62
C PRO A 143 0.25 -16.07 -6.52
N TYR A 144 0.30 -15.44 -5.36
CA TYR A 144 -0.04 -14.04 -5.10
C TYR A 144 0.40 -13.64 -3.69
N VAL A 145 0.36 -12.36 -3.43
CA VAL A 145 0.45 -11.77 -2.08
C VAL A 145 -0.66 -10.74 -1.90
N MET A 146 -0.90 -10.34 -0.66
CA MET A 146 -1.74 -9.18 -0.30
C MET A 146 -0.96 -8.29 0.63
N PHE A 147 -1.27 -7.01 0.68
CA PHE A 147 -0.69 -6.06 1.63
C PHE A 147 -1.77 -5.63 2.61
N THR A 148 -1.42 -5.58 3.89
CA THR A 148 -2.33 -5.14 4.93
C THR A 148 -1.71 -4.00 5.73
N PHE A 149 -2.49 -2.95 5.93
CA PHE A 149 -2.11 -1.74 6.67
C PHE A 149 -2.90 -1.72 7.97
N VAL A 150 -2.26 -2.18 9.04
CA VAL A 150 -2.85 -2.16 10.38
C VAL A 150 -2.58 -0.79 11.00
N THR A 151 -3.64 -0.04 11.20
CA THR A 151 -3.58 1.35 11.66
C THR A 151 -4.20 1.49 13.04
N SER A 152 -3.49 2.21 13.91
CA SER A 152 -3.96 2.63 15.24
C SER A 152 -3.61 4.10 15.46
N ALA A 153 -4.44 4.80 16.24
CA ALA A 153 -4.25 6.20 16.58
C ALA A 153 -4.89 6.50 17.93
N ALA A 154 -4.60 7.65 18.54
CA ALA A 154 -5.30 8.12 19.71
C ALA A 154 -6.77 8.47 19.37
N GLU A 155 -7.61 8.52 20.37
CA GLU A 155 -9.03 8.87 20.19
C GLU A 155 -9.19 10.23 19.48
N GLY A 156 -10.05 10.28 18.48
CA GLY A 156 -10.32 11.46 17.66
C GLY A 156 -9.28 11.77 16.60
N GLU A 157 -8.19 11.01 16.51
CA GLU A 157 -7.17 11.19 15.49
C GLU A 157 -7.49 10.41 14.22
N SER A 158 -6.91 10.88 13.10
CA SER A 158 -7.14 10.30 11.79
C SER A 158 -5.83 10.03 11.05
N VAL A 159 -5.84 8.97 10.27
CA VAL A 159 -4.74 8.60 9.37
C VAL A 159 -5.32 8.36 7.98
N TYR A 160 -4.70 8.95 6.99
CA TYR A 160 -5.15 8.89 5.60
C TYR A 160 -4.12 8.19 4.73
N PHE A 161 -4.60 7.44 3.74
CA PHE A 161 -3.81 6.70 2.76
C PHE A 161 -4.23 7.08 1.36
N ASP A 162 -3.23 7.24 0.50
CA ASP A 162 -3.44 7.49 -0.92
C ASP A 162 -2.23 7.01 -1.73
N VAL A 163 -2.39 6.90 -3.05
CA VAL A 163 -1.35 6.49 -3.98
C VAL A 163 -0.65 5.22 -3.51
N PHE A 164 -1.38 4.11 -3.56
CA PHE A 164 -0.81 2.79 -3.32
C PHE A 164 -0.36 2.19 -4.64
N THR A 165 0.94 1.91 -4.78
CA THR A 165 1.48 1.27 -5.97
C THR A 165 2.39 0.11 -5.62
N VAL A 166 2.32 -0.96 -6.42
CA VAL A 166 3.30 -2.05 -6.41
C VAL A 166 3.94 -2.13 -7.79
N ASP A 167 5.23 -1.93 -7.83
CA ASP A 167 6.02 -1.85 -9.03
C ASP A 167 7.04 -2.99 -9.12
N GLY A 168 7.73 -3.15 -10.25
CA GLY A 168 8.78 -4.16 -10.41
C GLY A 168 8.49 -5.19 -11.48
N LYS A 169 7.65 -4.85 -12.48
CA LYS A 169 7.39 -5.73 -13.61
C LYS A 169 8.69 -6.06 -14.35
N ARG A 170 9.02 -7.34 -14.40
CA ARG A 170 10.13 -7.84 -15.21
C ARG A 170 9.71 -7.84 -16.68
N ILE A 171 10.31 -6.97 -17.48
CA ILE A 171 10.01 -6.85 -18.92
C ILE A 171 10.77 -7.90 -19.71
N ALA A 172 12.00 -8.21 -19.33
CA ALA A 172 12.82 -9.23 -19.98
C ALA A 172 13.90 -9.80 -19.06
N LYS A 173 14.31 -11.05 -19.31
CA LYS A 173 15.42 -11.72 -18.60
C LYS A 173 16.52 -12.06 -19.57
N GLY A 174 17.77 -11.73 -19.20
CA GLY A 174 18.95 -12.11 -19.95
C GLY A 174 19.12 -11.38 -21.29
N VAL A 175 18.45 -10.25 -21.49
CA VAL A 175 18.65 -9.41 -22.68
C VAL A 175 19.97 -8.67 -22.60
N LYS A 176 20.73 -8.70 -23.69
CA LYS A 176 22.00 -7.96 -23.82
C LYS A 176 21.82 -6.52 -24.27
N SER A 177 20.66 -6.18 -24.82
CA SER A 177 20.29 -4.83 -25.25
C SER A 177 18.80 -4.56 -24.99
N LEU A 178 18.38 -3.31 -25.11
CA LEU A 178 16.96 -2.91 -25.04
C LEU A 178 16.28 -2.93 -26.41
N ASP A 179 16.93 -3.48 -27.46
CA ASP A 179 16.33 -3.60 -28.78
C ASP A 179 15.09 -4.50 -28.75
N GLY A 180 14.05 -4.07 -29.44
CA GLY A 180 12.75 -4.77 -29.41
C GLY A 180 11.85 -4.47 -28.21
N ILE A 181 12.34 -3.74 -27.19
CA ILE A 181 11.51 -3.28 -26.06
C ILE A 181 10.90 -1.92 -26.39
N ALA A 182 9.67 -1.64 -25.95
CA ALA A 182 9.01 -0.36 -26.18
C ALA A 182 9.82 0.83 -25.65
N ARG A 183 9.57 2.04 -26.16
CA ARG A 183 10.17 3.26 -25.61
C ARG A 183 9.70 3.49 -24.18
N GLY A 184 10.57 3.94 -23.29
CA GLY A 184 10.21 4.15 -21.90
C GLY A 184 11.41 4.20 -20.94
N PHE A 185 11.07 4.19 -19.65
CA PHE A 185 12.06 4.10 -18.56
C PHE A 185 12.16 2.67 -18.07
N TYR A 186 13.38 2.20 -17.87
CA TYR A 186 13.67 0.83 -17.45
C TYR A 186 14.72 0.82 -16.36
N ILE A 187 14.69 -0.19 -15.52
CA ILE A 187 15.77 -0.49 -14.57
C ILE A 187 16.57 -1.67 -15.13
N VAL A 188 17.82 -1.42 -15.47
CA VAL A 188 18.74 -2.44 -16.00
C VAL A 188 19.91 -2.55 -15.04
N ASN A 189 20.10 -3.71 -14.43
CA ASN A 189 21.15 -3.94 -13.42
C ASN A 189 21.16 -2.89 -12.31
N GLY A 190 19.96 -2.50 -11.83
CA GLY A 190 19.77 -1.50 -10.77
C GLY A 190 19.99 -0.04 -11.21
N LYS A 191 20.24 0.23 -12.49
CA LYS A 191 20.40 1.59 -13.02
C LYS A 191 19.22 1.99 -13.89
N LYS A 192 18.73 3.24 -13.73
CA LYS A 192 17.68 3.81 -14.58
C LYS A 192 18.23 4.06 -15.98
N VAL A 193 17.61 3.46 -16.99
CA VAL A 193 17.95 3.59 -18.40
C VAL A 193 16.72 4.10 -19.15
N VAL A 194 16.91 5.04 -20.05
CA VAL A 194 15.86 5.59 -20.93
C VAL A 194 16.05 5.01 -22.32
N ARG A 195 15.04 4.33 -22.85
CA ARG A 195 14.97 4.01 -24.27
C ARG A 195 14.15 5.10 -24.98
N LYS A 196 14.83 5.87 -25.80
CA LYS A 196 14.24 6.92 -26.66
C LYS A 196 13.57 6.32 -27.89
#